data_5e8a9beea43ab67df55a811d52d3364e
#
_entry.id   5e8a9beea43ab67df55a811d52d3364e
#
_cell.length_a   1.000
_cell.length_b   1.000
_cell.length_c   1.000
_cell.angle_alpha   90.00
_cell.angle_beta   90.00
_cell.angle_gamma   90.00
#
_symmetry.space_group_name_H-M   'P 1'
#
loop_
_entity.id
_entity.type
_entity.pdbx_description
1 polymer ?
#
loop_
_entity_poly.entity_id
_entity_poly.type
_entity_poly.pdbx_seq_one_letter_code
_entity_poly.pdbx_strand_id
1 'polypeptide(L)'
;MRIVFMGTPDFAVPSLNALLERGHEILAVYTQPDKPKGRGHKLLPPPVKETAMAHNIEVRQPTTFKNNEDEISYLKALAPELIVVAAYGKILPPRVLNIPPRGCINVHGSLLPKYRGAAPIQWAVLNGDKITGVTIMQMADGIDTGDMLAKAETPIGEDETAGELFDHLMVLGAELLVDTIDKLDTITPQPQNDAEAIHAPMIRKEMGAIDWTQPAERVHDLVRGLNPWPSAFFTLEGKRMKLHRTKVVVGKGEPGEIAVIGGEMAVCCGENAVQLIEIQPENGKRMRGSDYLRGHAIEAKAKVQ
;
A
#
# COMPACT_ATOMS: atom_id res chain seq x y z
N MET A 1 9.21 -21.33 16.66
CA MET A 1 7.75 -21.68 16.58
C MET A 1 7.44 -22.32 15.24
N ARG A 2 6.38 -23.13 15.20
CA ARG A 2 5.78 -23.69 13.98
C ARG A 2 4.74 -22.73 13.43
N ILE A 3 5.01 -22.10 12.30
CA ILE A 3 4.22 -20.99 11.75
C ILE A 3 3.65 -21.36 10.38
N VAL A 4 2.41 -21.00 10.12
CA VAL A 4 1.86 -20.89 8.77
C VAL A 4 1.89 -19.41 8.38
N PHE A 5 2.44 -19.09 7.21
CA PHE A 5 2.50 -17.73 6.71
C PHE A 5 1.47 -17.52 5.59
N MET A 6 0.75 -16.39 5.65
CA MET A 6 -0.25 -16.03 4.65
C MET A 6 0.04 -14.63 4.10
N GLY A 7 0.47 -14.56 2.84
CA GLY A 7 0.82 -13.29 2.20
C GLY A 7 0.79 -13.39 0.68
N THR A 8 0.78 -12.25 -0.03
CA THR A 8 0.70 -12.26 -1.50
C THR A 8 1.70 -11.31 -2.17
N PRO A 9 1.64 -9.97 -1.98
CA PRO A 9 2.50 -9.03 -2.68
C PRO A 9 3.88 -8.89 -2.03
N ASP A 10 4.71 -8.06 -2.66
CA ASP A 10 6.05 -7.70 -2.19
C ASP A 10 6.07 -7.26 -0.72
N PHE A 11 5.03 -6.57 -0.24
CA PHE A 11 4.91 -6.15 1.17
C PHE A 11 5.10 -7.29 2.18
N ALA A 12 4.70 -8.49 1.82
CA ALA A 12 4.75 -9.64 2.71
C ALA A 12 6.10 -10.39 2.67
N VAL A 13 6.91 -10.16 1.63
CA VAL A 13 8.18 -10.89 1.44
C VAL A 13 9.19 -10.64 2.57
N PRO A 14 9.46 -9.39 3.01
CA PRO A 14 10.39 -9.16 4.12
C PRO A 14 9.94 -9.83 5.43
N SER A 15 8.63 -9.87 5.70
CA SER A 15 8.08 -10.57 6.87
C SER A 15 8.35 -12.07 6.83
N LEU A 16 8.17 -12.72 5.67
CA LEU A 16 8.49 -14.15 5.51
C LEU A 16 9.98 -14.41 5.69
N ASN A 17 10.84 -13.59 5.08
CA ASN A 17 12.28 -13.72 5.20
C ASN A 17 12.75 -13.53 6.66
N ALA A 18 12.24 -12.51 7.35
CA ALA A 18 12.59 -12.25 8.75
C ALA A 18 12.22 -13.42 9.68
N LEU A 19 11.08 -14.07 9.44
CA LEU A 19 10.69 -15.28 10.18
C LEU A 19 11.66 -16.44 9.93
N LEU A 20 12.06 -16.65 8.69
CA LEU A 20 13.03 -17.70 8.32
C LEU A 20 14.41 -17.43 8.92
N GLU A 21 14.90 -16.20 8.83
CA GLU A 21 16.18 -15.77 9.40
C GLU A 21 16.21 -15.90 10.94
N ARG A 22 15.04 -15.70 11.60
CA ARG A 22 14.89 -15.89 13.04
C ARG A 22 14.83 -17.36 13.45
N GLY A 23 14.83 -18.30 12.47
CA GLY A 23 14.82 -19.74 12.70
C GLY A 23 13.45 -20.31 13.05
N HIS A 24 12.37 -19.66 12.66
CA HIS A 24 11.04 -20.23 12.78
C HIS A 24 10.81 -21.30 11.70
N GLU A 25 10.09 -22.37 12.05
CA GLU A 25 9.67 -23.40 11.12
C GLU A 25 8.40 -22.97 10.36
N ILE A 26 8.55 -22.66 9.08
CA ILE A 26 7.43 -22.29 8.22
C ILE A 26 6.83 -23.56 7.61
N LEU A 27 5.68 -24.00 8.12
CA LEU A 27 5.03 -25.26 7.76
C LEU A 27 4.43 -25.22 6.36
N ALA A 28 3.86 -24.11 5.98
CA ALA A 28 3.31 -23.83 4.66
C ALA A 28 3.14 -22.33 4.46
N VAL A 29 3.14 -21.91 3.19
CA VAL A 29 2.85 -20.56 2.76
C VAL A 29 1.56 -20.53 1.97
N TYR A 30 0.65 -19.66 2.38
CA TYR A 30 -0.61 -19.39 1.68
C TYR A 30 -0.53 -18.10 0.91
N THR A 31 -0.89 -18.13 -0.37
CA THR A 31 -0.90 -16.94 -1.23
C THR A 31 -2.09 -16.97 -2.18
N GLN A 32 -2.40 -15.84 -2.81
CA GLN A 32 -3.43 -15.82 -3.86
C GLN A 32 -2.96 -16.62 -5.09
N PRO A 33 -3.89 -17.16 -5.90
CA PRO A 33 -3.56 -17.80 -7.16
C PRO A 33 -2.74 -16.92 -8.09
N ASP A 34 -1.93 -17.55 -8.93
CA ASP A 34 -1.18 -16.89 -10.01
C ASP A 34 -2.12 -16.07 -10.87
N LYS A 35 -1.71 -14.86 -11.24
CA LYS A 35 -2.54 -13.94 -12.04
C LYS A 35 -1.84 -13.55 -13.34
N PRO A 36 -2.60 -13.33 -14.43
CA PRO A 36 -2.04 -12.74 -15.64
C PRO A 36 -1.46 -11.35 -15.34
N LYS A 37 -0.20 -11.11 -15.74
CA LYS A 37 0.48 -9.81 -15.56
C LYS A 37 1.11 -9.35 -16.89
N GLY A 38 1.11 -8.05 -17.11
CA GLY A 38 1.72 -7.43 -18.29
C GLY A 38 0.91 -7.61 -19.60
N ARG A 39 1.44 -7.03 -20.71
CA ARG A 39 0.78 -7.00 -22.02
C ARG A 39 0.60 -8.39 -22.67
N GLY A 40 1.35 -9.39 -22.21
CA GLY A 40 1.30 -10.77 -22.75
C GLY A 40 0.40 -11.72 -21.96
N HIS A 41 -0.33 -11.26 -20.93
CA HIS A 41 -1.17 -12.08 -20.06
C HIS A 41 -0.48 -13.35 -19.50
N LYS A 42 0.86 -13.34 -19.39
CA LYS A 42 1.60 -14.45 -18.82
C LYS A 42 1.25 -14.60 -17.35
N LEU A 43 0.88 -15.83 -16.95
CA LEU A 43 0.67 -16.15 -15.53
C LEU A 43 2.00 -15.99 -14.81
N LEU A 44 2.01 -15.08 -13.82
CA LEU A 44 3.17 -14.88 -12.96
C LEU A 44 2.79 -15.25 -11.52
N PRO A 45 3.69 -15.95 -10.81
CA PRO A 45 3.51 -16.25 -9.42
C PRO A 45 3.53 -14.97 -8.58
N PRO A 46 2.82 -14.94 -7.44
CA PRO A 46 2.98 -13.89 -6.45
C PRO A 46 4.40 -13.88 -5.86
N PRO A 47 4.93 -12.72 -5.46
CA PRO A 47 6.28 -12.61 -4.86
C PRO A 47 6.51 -13.54 -3.67
N VAL A 48 5.52 -13.68 -2.80
CA VAL A 48 5.59 -14.60 -1.65
C VAL A 48 5.69 -16.07 -2.09
N LYS A 49 5.06 -16.47 -3.20
CA LYS A 49 5.21 -17.83 -3.76
C LYS A 49 6.63 -18.05 -4.25
N GLU A 50 7.21 -17.08 -4.96
CA GLU A 50 8.60 -17.19 -5.45
C GLU A 50 9.57 -17.37 -4.28
N THR A 51 9.41 -16.59 -3.22
CA THR A 51 10.21 -16.69 -1.99
C THR A 51 10.06 -18.05 -1.33
N ALA A 52 8.82 -18.52 -1.14
CA ALA A 52 8.54 -19.82 -0.52
C ALA A 52 9.17 -20.98 -1.30
N MET A 53 9.06 -20.95 -2.63
CA MET A 53 9.66 -21.97 -3.52
C MET A 53 11.20 -21.97 -3.44
N ALA A 54 11.84 -20.80 -3.34
CA ALA A 54 13.28 -20.68 -3.17
C ALA A 54 13.79 -21.31 -1.86
N HIS A 55 12.93 -21.36 -0.83
CA HIS A 55 13.19 -22.00 0.46
C HIS A 55 12.63 -23.43 0.58
N ASN A 56 12.11 -24.03 -0.53
CA ASN A 56 11.49 -25.35 -0.54
C ASN A 56 10.31 -25.49 0.44
N ILE A 57 9.55 -24.43 0.66
CA ILE A 57 8.36 -24.40 1.52
C ILE A 57 7.13 -24.72 0.67
N GLU A 58 6.23 -25.56 1.21
CA GLU A 58 4.98 -25.88 0.54
C GLU A 58 4.10 -24.63 0.34
N VAL A 59 3.59 -24.46 -0.89
CA VAL A 59 2.74 -23.31 -1.26
C VAL A 59 1.31 -23.78 -1.52
N ARG A 60 0.37 -23.13 -0.86
CA ARG A 60 -1.07 -23.34 -0.98
C ARG A 60 -1.74 -22.10 -1.57
N GLN A 61 -2.62 -22.30 -2.55
CA GLN A 61 -3.29 -21.21 -3.27
C GLN A 61 -4.83 -21.41 -3.33
N PRO A 62 -5.51 -21.60 -2.19
CA PRO A 62 -6.97 -21.76 -2.20
C PRO A 62 -7.63 -20.48 -2.69
N THR A 63 -8.71 -20.61 -3.45
CA THR A 63 -9.52 -19.46 -3.87
C THR A 63 -10.28 -18.83 -2.71
N THR A 64 -10.66 -19.64 -1.73
CA THR A 64 -11.38 -19.22 -0.51
C THR A 64 -11.24 -20.28 0.57
N PHE A 65 -11.40 -19.88 1.84
CA PHE A 65 -11.62 -20.79 2.96
C PHE A 65 -13.12 -21.04 3.26
N LYS A 66 -14.01 -20.22 2.67
CA LYS A 66 -15.45 -20.40 2.86
C LYS A 66 -15.89 -21.69 2.18
N ASN A 67 -16.49 -22.61 2.95
CA ASN A 67 -16.95 -23.92 2.48
C ASN A 67 -15.84 -24.78 1.84
N ASN A 68 -14.60 -24.63 2.27
CA ASN A 68 -13.45 -25.41 1.81
C ASN A 68 -12.91 -26.26 2.97
N GLU A 69 -13.64 -27.35 3.25
CA GLU A 69 -13.36 -28.25 4.38
C GLU A 69 -12.01 -28.96 4.25
N ASP A 70 -11.64 -29.35 3.03
CA ASP A 70 -10.37 -30.04 2.77
C ASP A 70 -9.19 -29.14 3.13
N GLU A 71 -9.23 -27.87 2.73
CA GLU A 71 -8.16 -26.92 3.02
C GLU A 71 -8.08 -26.57 4.51
N ILE A 72 -9.24 -26.47 5.18
CA ILE A 72 -9.28 -26.21 6.62
C ILE A 72 -8.77 -27.43 7.40
N SER A 73 -9.13 -28.64 6.96
CA SER A 73 -8.65 -29.88 7.56
C SER A 73 -7.14 -30.05 7.39
N TYR A 74 -6.62 -29.72 6.22
CA TYR A 74 -5.19 -29.69 5.95
C TYR A 74 -4.47 -28.71 6.88
N LEU A 75 -4.97 -27.45 6.97
CA LEU A 75 -4.39 -26.43 7.84
C LEU A 75 -4.39 -26.86 9.33
N LYS A 76 -5.46 -27.52 9.78
CA LYS A 76 -5.53 -28.12 11.12
C LYS A 76 -4.50 -29.23 11.32
N ALA A 77 -4.30 -30.08 10.31
CA ALA A 77 -3.34 -31.19 10.38
C ALA A 77 -1.88 -30.71 10.47
N LEU A 78 -1.57 -29.54 9.92
CA LEU A 78 -0.28 -28.89 10.10
C LEU A 78 0.02 -28.52 11.57
N ALA A 79 -1.04 -28.36 12.38
CA ALA A 79 -0.95 -27.96 13.79
C ALA A 79 -0.02 -26.77 14.03
N PRO A 80 -0.23 -25.60 13.38
CA PRO A 80 0.59 -24.41 13.59
C PRO A 80 0.38 -23.86 15.00
N GLU A 81 1.46 -23.35 15.60
CA GLU A 81 1.38 -22.61 16.88
C GLU A 81 0.84 -21.20 16.66
N LEU A 82 1.12 -20.59 15.49
CA LEU A 82 0.77 -19.24 15.11
C LEU A 82 0.50 -19.18 13.60
N ILE A 83 -0.44 -18.36 13.18
CA ILE A 83 -0.57 -17.94 11.78
C ILE A 83 -0.15 -16.47 11.68
N VAL A 84 0.76 -16.17 10.76
CA VAL A 84 1.19 -14.80 10.44
C VAL A 84 0.60 -14.39 9.11
N VAL A 85 -0.06 -13.26 9.07
CA VAL A 85 -0.70 -12.70 7.88
C VAL A 85 -0.04 -11.36 7.53
N ALA A 86 0.26 -11.16 6.25
CA ALA A 86 0.71 -9.88 5.72
C ALA A 86 0.16 -9.70 4.30
N ALA A 87 -0.75 -8.75 4.12
CA ALA A 87 -1.37 -8.44 2.82
C ALA A 87 -1.83 -9.69 2.03
N TYR A 88 -2.46 -10.65 2.69
CA TYR A 88 -2.95 -11.89 2.06
C TYR A 88 -4.11 -11.64 1.09
N GLY A 89 -4.98 -10.65 1.43
CA GLY A 89 -6.08 -10.22 0.58
C GLY A 89 -7.25 -11.20 0.52
N LYS A 90 -7.43 -12.03 1.56
CA LYS A 90 -8.59 -12.92 1.74
C LYS A 90 -9.07 -12.87 3.19
N ILE A 91 -10.37 -12.97 3.36
CA ILE A 91 -11.01 -13.06 4.67
C ILE A 91 -10.76 -14.46 5.25
N LEU A 92 -10.28 -14.51 6.46
CA LEU A 92 -10.13 -15.74 7.25
C LEU A 92 -11.37 -15.91 8.13
N PRO A 93 -12.16 -17.00 7.95
CA PRO A 93 -13.32 -17.23 8.79
C PRO A 93 -12.91 -17.60 10.23
N PRO A 94 -13.78 -17.41 11.24
CA PRO A 94 -13.48 -17.70 12.65
C PRO A 94 -12.91 -19.10 12.89
N ARG A 95 -13.37 -20.09 12.15
CA ARG A 95 -12.87 -21.47 12.23
C ARG A 95 -11.43 -21.66 11.73
N VAL A 96 -10.88 -20.70 10.97
CA VAL A 96 -9.45 -20.64 10.61
C VAL A 96 -8.69 -19.85 11.66
N LEU A 97 -9.23 -18.70 12.11
CA LEU A 97 -8.63 -17.88 13.15
C LEU A 97 -8.38 -18.63 14.46
N ASN A 98 -9.22 -19.62 14.77
CA ASN A 98 -9.17 -20.41 16.00
C ASN A 98 -8.34 -21.71 15.86
N ILE A 99 -7.65 -21.95 14.74
CA ILE A 99 -6.80 -23.15 14.58
C ILE A 99 -5.55 -23.07 15.46
N PRO A 100 -4.72 -22.01 15.35
CA PRO A 100 -3.50 -21.96 16.12
C PRO A 100 -3.77 -21.54 17.57
N PRO A 101 -3.11 -22.16 18.56
CA PRO A 101 -3.33 -21.82 19.97
C PRO A 101 -2.91 -20.39 20.33
N ARG A 102 -1.99 -19.78 19.56
CA ARG A 102 -1.57 -18.38 19.73
C ARG A 102 -2.35 -17.43 18.79
N GLY A 103 -3.35 -17.93 18.08
CA GLY A 103 -4.20 -17.18 17.16
C GLY A 103 -3.49 -16.78 15.85
N CYS A 104 -4.06 -15.79 15.19
CA CYS A 104 -3.56 -15.24 13.93
C CYS A 104 -3.15 -13.79 14.16
N ILE A 105 -1.97 -13.38 13.74
CA ILE A 105 -1.52 -11.99 13.80
C ILE A 105 -1.36 -11.43 12.39
N ASN A 106 -1.62 -10.12 12.24
CA ASN A 106 -1.50 -9.43 10.95
C ASN A 106 -0.53 -8.27 11.04
N VAL A 107 0.30 -8.13 10.00
CA VAL A 107 1.16 -6.95 9.77
C VAL A 107 0.34 -5.92 8.98
N HIS A 108 -0.13 -4.88 9.66
CA HIS A 108 -0.98 -3.86 9.05
C HIS A 108 -0.23 -2.55 8.82
N GLY A 109 -0.25 -2.03 7.61
CA GLY A 109 0.53 -0.86 7.19
C GLY A 109 -0.07 0.49 7.61
N SER A 110 -0.51 0.61 8.86
CA SER A 110 -0.90 1.87 9.48
C SER A 110 -0.80 1.82 11.00
N LEU A 111 -0.96 2.97 11.65
CA LEU A 111 -1.14 3.10 13.10
C LEU A 111 -2.62 2.93 13.45
N LEU A 112 -3.06 1.68 13.66
CA LEU A 112 -4.44 1.39 14.06
C LEU A 112 -4.82 2.15 15.35
N PRO A 113 -6.08 2.62 15.46
CA PRO A 113 -7.25 2.28 14.66
C PRO A 113 -7.41 3.10 13.37
N LYS A 114 -6.47 3.99 13.02
CA LYS A 114 -6.53 4.73 11.75
C LYS A 114 -6.26 3.80 10.58
N TYR A 115 -7.01 4.02 9.48
CA TYR A 115 -6.81 3.35 8.20
C TYR A 115 -7.01 1.84 8.22
N ARG A 116 -8.08 1.37 8.90
CA ARG A 116 -8.57 -0.01 8.73
C ARG A 116 -8.99 -0.23 7.28
N GLY A 117 -8.59 -1.34 6.67
CA GLY A 117 -9.03 -1.72 5.33
C GLY A 117 -7.92 -1.92 4.31
N ALA A 118 -8.25 -1.72 3.03
CA ALA A 118 -7.49 -2.27 1.91
C ALA A 118 -6.27 -1.44 1.49
N ALA A 119 -6.21 -0.14 1.80
CA ALA A 119 -5.18 0.76 1.26
C ALA A 119 -4.64 1.76 2.31
N PRO A 120 -4.23 1.30 3.50
CA PRO A 120 -3.82 2.18 4.60
C PRO A 120 -2.68 3.13 4.22
N ILE A 121 -1.68 2.64 3.51
CA ILE A 121 -0.48 3.39 3.11
C ILE A 121 -0.84 4.57 2.20
N GLN A 122 -1.64 4.28 1.16
CA GLN A 122 -2.06 5.32 0.21
C GLN A 122 -2.91 6.38 0.90
N TRP A 123 -3.83 5.98 1.78
CA TRP A 123 -4.70 6.93 2.46
C TRP A 123 -3.98 7.81 3.46
N ALA A 124 -2.94 7.33 4.14
CA ALA A 124 -2.10 8.17 4.98
C ALA A 124 -1.45 9.31 4.18
N VAL A 125 -0.92 8.98 2.98
CA VAL A 125 -0.31 9.98 2.07
C VAL A 125 -1.37 10.90 1.47
N LEU A 126 -2.50 10.38 0.98
CA LEU A 126 -3.60 11.15 0.40
C LEU A 126 -4.20 12.17 1.39
N ASN A 127 -4.22 11.83 2.68
CA ASN A 127 -4.70 12.73 3.72
C ASN A 127 -3.66 13.75 4.19
N GLY A 128 -2.42 13.65 3.71
CA GLY A 128 -1.33 14.57 4.09
C GLY A 128 -0.81 14.34 5.50
N ASP A 129 -0.97 13.13 6.04
CA ASP A 129 -0.43 12.77 7.34
C ASP A 129 1.10 12.94 7.35
N LYS A 130 1.64 13.37 8.48
CA LYS A 130 3.08 13.59 8.65
C LYS A 130 3.77 12.38 9.31
N ILE A 131 2.99 11.52 9.96
CA ILE A 131 3.44 10.31 10.67
C ILE A 131 2.50 9.18 10.30
N THR A 132 3.07 8.03 10.04
CA THR A 132 2.38 6.76 9.86
C THR A 132 3.17 5.66 10.54
N GLY A 133 2.92 4.41 10.23
CA GLY A 133 3.67 3.28 10.77
C GLY A 133 3.06 1.94 10.44
N VAL A 134 3.43 0.97 11.24
CA VAL A 134 2.93 -0.41 11.15
C VAL A 134 2.37 -0.81 12.51
N THR A 135 1.28 -1.58 12.49
CA THR A 135 0.71 -2.23 13.66
C THR A 135 0.73 -3.74 13.48
N ILE A 136 1.28 -4.46 14.45
CA ILE A 136 1.04 -5.90 14.58
C ILE A 136 -0.21 -6.05 15.43
N MET A 137 -1.22 -6.73 14.90
CA MET A 137 -2.51 -6.91 15.56
C MET A 137 -2.93 -8.38 15.61
N GLN A 138 -3.65 -8.76 16.65
CA GLN A 138 -4.38 -10.02 16.72
C GLN A 138 -5.57 -9.95 15.75
N MET A 139 -5.75 -10.94 14.90
CA MET A 139 -6.91 -10.95 14.01
C MET A 139 -8.17 -11.37 14.76
N ALA A 140 -9.28 -10.70 14.45
CA ALA A 140 -10.61 -10.95 15.00
C ALA A 140 -11.64 -11.05 13.86
N ASP A 141 -12.90 -11.29 14.23
CA ASP A 141 -14.02 -11.28 13.30
C ASP A 141 -14.41 -9.84 12.96
N GLY A 142 -13.79 -9.31 11.95
CA GLY A 142 -13.92 -7.93 11.47
C GLY A 142 -12.67 -7.49 10.72
N ILE A 143 -12.83 -6.49 9.84
CA ILE A 143 -11.70 -6.00 9.04
C ILE A 143 -10.84 -5.08 9.93
N ASP A 144 -9.63 -5.56 10.26
CA ASP A 144 -8.60 -4.86 11.02
C ASP A 144 -9.09 -4.27 12.37
N THR A 145 -9.99 -5.00 13.06
CA THR A 145 -10.61 -4.56 14.33
C THR A 145 -10.02 -5.22 15.57
N GLY A 146 -9.13 -6.19 15.40
CA GLY A 146 -8.56 -6.93 16.52
C GLY A 146 -7.58 -6.12 17.36
N ASP A 147 -7.23 -6.66 18.52
CA ASP A 147 -6.37 -5.98 19.50
C ASP A 147 -4.95 -5.77 18.97
N MET A 148 -4.39 -4.62 19.27
CA MET A 148 -3.04 -4.24 18.86
C MET A 148 -2.00 -4.84 19.81
N LEU A 149 -0.98 -5.49 19.24
CA LEU A 149 0.13 -6.10 20.00
C LEU A 149 1.34 -5.18 20.08
N ALA A 150 1.68 -4.52 18.97
CA ALA A 150 2.80 -3.59 18.88
C ALA A 150 2.59 -2.57 17.76
N LYS A 151 3.25 -1.43 17.86
CA LYS A 151 3.29 -0.38 16.84
C LYS A 151 4.70 0.14 16.65
N ALA A 152 5.03 0.51 15.41
CA ALA A 152 6.22 1.28 15.09
C ALA A 152 5.83 2.46 14.21
N GLU A 153 6.28 3.66 14.59
CA GLU A 153 5.98 4.90 13.90
C GLU A 153 7.13 5.29 12.97
N THR A 154 6.80 5.98 11.89
CA THR A 154 7.77 6.58 10.99
C THR A 154 7.21 7.89 10.41
N PRO A 155 8.04 8.91 10.16
CA PRO A 155 7.60 10.10 9.45
C PRO A 155 7.31 9.78 7.98
N ILE A 156 6.39 10.53 7.39
CA ILE A 156 6.17 10.56 5.93
C ILE A 156 6.91 11.78 5.37
N GLY A 157 7.85 11.57 4.45
CA GLY A 157 8.57 12.65 3.79
C GLY A 157 7.64 13.56 2.98
N GLU A 158 8.01 14.85 2.85
CA GLU A 158 7.17 15.84 2.16
C GLU A 158 6.86 15.44 0.72
N ASP A 159 7.85 14.93 -0.02
CA ASP A 159 7.72 14.48 -1.41
C ASP A 159 7.64 12.94 -1.54
N GLU A 160 7.59 12.21 -0.42
CA GLU A 160 7.55 10.75 -0.42
C GLU A 160 6.25 10.24 -1.02
N THR A 161 6.37 9.35 -1.99
CA THR A 161 5.22 8.71 -2.63
C THR A 161 4.72 7.52 -1.83
N ALA A 162 3.47 7.12 -2.05
CA ALA A 162 2.93 5.91 -1.42
C ALA A 162 3.71 4.64 -1.81
N GLY A 163 4.34 4.61 -2.99
CA GLY A 163 5.22 3.51 -3.38
C GLY A 163 6.50 3.47 -2.57
N GLU A 164 7.17 4.60 -2.37
CA GLU A 164 8.38 4.70 -1.54
C GLU A 164 8.07 4.40 -0.07
N LEU A 165 6.95 4.92 0.44
CA LEU A 165 6.48 4.62 1.80
C LEU A 165 6.13 3.13 1.97
N PHE A 166 5.56 2.48 0.95
CA PHE A 166 5.29 1.05 0.95
C PHE A 166 6.58 0.24 1.13
N ASP A 167 7.66 0.60 0.39
CA ASP A 167 8.96 -0.06 0.49
C ASP A 167 9.59 0.14 1.88
N HIS A 168 9.38 1.30 2.49
CA HIS A 168 9.84 1.58 3.84
C HIS A 168 9.05 0.78 4.90
N LEU A 169 7.72 0.80 4.81
CA LEU A 169 6.86 0.14 5.80
C LEU A 169 6.93 -1.39 5.75
N MET A 170 7.23 -2.01 4.60
CA MET A 170 7.39 -3.46 4.54
C MET A 170 8.63 -3.95 5.33
N VAL A 171 9.70 -3.16 5.38
CA VAL A 171 10.89 -3.46 6.18
C VAL A 171 10.61 -3.23 7.66
N LEU A 172 10.07 -2.06 8.00
CA LEU A 172 9.68 -1.72 9.38
C LEU A 172 8.69 -2.76 9.97
N GLY A 173 7.74 -3.23 9.14
CA GLY A 173 6.78 -4.25 9.54
C GLY A 173 7.40 -5.61 9.80
N ALA A 174 8.40 -6.00 9.02
CA ALA A 174 9.12 -7.25 9.21
C ALA A 174 9.93 -7.25 10.51
N GLU A 175 10.63 -6.16 10.80
CA GLU A 175 11.38 -5.97 12.05
C GLU A 175 10.45 -6.00 13.26
N LEU A 176 9.36 -5.21 13.22
CA LEU A 176 8.36 -5.18 14.28
C LEU A 176 7.72 -6.54 14.51
N LEU A 177 7.47 -7.31 13.44
CA LEU A 177 6.86 -8.64 13.50
C LEU A 177 7.72 -9.61 14.33
N VAL A 178 9.01 -9.75 14.03
CA VAL A 178 9.87 -10.70 14.75
C VAL A 178 10.07 -10.27 16.19
N ASP A 179 10.24 -8.98 16.46
CA ASP A 179 10.33 -8.44 17.83
C ASP A 179 9.05 -8.69 18.63
N THR A 180 7.89 -8.62 17.99
CA THR A 180 6.59 -8.91 18.60
C THR A 180 6.46 -10.40 18.91
N ILE A 181 6.86 -11.27 17.99
CA ILE A 181 6.79 -12.73 18.18
C ILE A 181 7.71 -13.18 19.32
N ASP A 182 8.90 -12.63 19.43
CA ASP A 182 9.85 -12.92 20.51
C ASP A 182 9.27 -12.60 21.90
N LYS A 183 8.38 -11.63 21.99
CA LYS A 183 7.75 -11.13 23.23
C LYS A 183 6.29 -11.55 23.36
N LEU A 184 5.77 -12.38 22.46
CA LEU A 184 4.32 -12.63 22.31
C LEU A 184 3.65 -13.11 23.63
N ASP A 185 4.36 -13.89 24.43
CA ASP A 185 3.83 -14.42 25.71
C ASP A 185 3.77 -13.36 26.82
N THR A 186 4.40 -12.21 26.65
CA THR A 186 4.46 -11.14 27.64
C THR A 186 3.68 -9.89 27.24
N ILE A 187 3.24 -9.82 25.99
CA ILE A 187 2.48 -8.68 25.48
C ILE A 187 1.05 -8.72 26.03
N THR A 188 0.60 -7.59 26.55
CA THR A 188 -0.82 -7.38 26.85
C THR A 188 -1.49 -6.73 25.62
N PRO A 189 -2.38 -7.44 24.91
CA PRO A 189 -3.09 -6.88 23.76
C PRO A 189 -3.88 -5.63 24.15
N GLN A 190 -3.85 -4.61 23.30
CA GLN A 190 -4.55 -3.34 23.54
C GLN A 190 -5.77 -3.24 22.61
N PRO A 191 -7.00 -3.17 23.15
CA PRO A 191 -8.18 -2.95 22.33
C PRO A 191 -8.09 -1.64 21.55
N GLN A 192 -8.64 -1.66 20.33
CA GLN A 192 -8.75 -0.45 19.53
C GLN A 192 -9.92 0.43 19.99
N ASN A 193 -9.74 1.76 19.95
CA ASN A 193 -10.83 2.72 20.14
C ASN A 193 -11.57 2.92 18.82
N ASP A 194 -12.77 2.38 18.67
CA ASP A 194 -13.57 2.48 17.45
C ASP A 194 -13.97 3.92 17.11
N ALA A 195 -14.05 4.83 18.08
CA ALA A 195 -14.33 6.24 17.83
C ALA A 195 -13.21 6.98 17.08
N GLU A 196 -11.99 6.43 17.09
CA GLU A 196 -10.82 6.97 16.39
C GLU A 196 -10.57 6.25 15.05
N ALA A 197 -11.40 5.26 14.72
CA ALA A 197 -11.20 4.47 13.51
C ALA A 197 -11.45 5.28 12.24
N ILE A 198 -10.49 5.22 11.32
CA ILE A 198 -10.60 5.75 9.97
C ILE A 198 -10.61 4.56 9.01
N HIS A 199 -11.54 4.56 8.06
CA HIS A 199 -11.60 3.52 7.04
C HIS A 199 -10.74 3.89 5.83
N ALA A 200 -9.97 2.92 5.30
CA ALA A 200 -9.11 3.04 4.14
C ALA A 200 -9.62 2.14 2.99
N PRO A 201 -10.62 2.58 2.22
CA PRO A 201 -11.18 1.79 1.15
C PRO A 201 -10.17 1.55 0.03
N MET A 202 -10.49 0.58 -0.82
CA MET A 202 -9.66 0.25 -1.98
C MET A 202 -9.52 1.45 -2.93
N ILE A 203 -8.31 1.72 -3.37
CA ILE A 203 -8.02 2.75 -4.37
C ILE A 203 -8.62 2.36 -5.72
N ARG A 204 -9.22 3.32 -6.42
CA ARG A 204 -9.82 3.16 -7.73
C ARG A 204 -9.16 4.09 -8.74
N LYS A 205 -9.21 3.72 -10.02
CA LYS A 205 -8.57 4.50 -11.10
C LYS A 205 -9.13 5.90 -11.24
N GLU A 206 -10.43 6.04 -11.00
CA GLU A 206 -11.17 7.30 -11.14
C GLU A 206 -10.71 8.35 -10.12
N MET A 207 -10.18 7.91 -8.98
CA MET A 207 -9.63 8.81 -7.95
C MET A 207 -8.41 9.60 -8.44
N GLY A 208 -7.78 9.17 -9.54
CA GLY A 208 -6.63 9.86 -10.11
C GLY A 208 -6.95 11.14 -10.88
N ALA A 209 -8.21 11.46 -11.15
CA ALA A 209 -8.58 12.73 -11.79
C ALA A 209 -8.26 13.91 -10.87
N ILE A 210 -7.43 14.84 -11.33
CA ILE A 210 -7.01 16.00 -10.53
C ILE A 210 -8.10 17.06 -10.55
N ASP A 211 -8.52 17.50 -9.37
CA ASP A 211 -9.34 18.70 -9.18
C ASP A 211 -8.44 19.89 -8.85
N TRP A 212 -8.18 20.73 -9.85
CA TRP A 212 -7.34 21.89 -9.73
C TRP A 212 -7.91 23.01 -8.85
N THR A 213 -9.17 22.94 -8.48
CA THR A 213 -9.79 23.89 -7.54
C THR A 213 -9.36 23.68 -6.09
N GLN A 214 -8.76 22.52 -5.79
CA GLN A 214 -8.18 22.20 -4.49
C GLN A 214 -6.89 23.01 -4.25
N PRO A 215 -6.46 23.20 -2.98
CA PRO A 215 -5.14 23.77 -2.68
C PRO A 215 -3.99 22.93 -3.27
N ALA A 216 -2.87 23.54 -3.58
CA ALA A 216 -1.71 22.89 -4.17
C ALA A 216 -1.19 21.72 -3.34
N GLU A 217 -1.25 21.79 -2.01
CA GLU A 217 -0.87 20.75 -1.08
C GLU A 217 -1.75 19.50 -1.27
N ARG A 218 -3.07 19.69 -1.47
CA ARG A 218 -4.00 18.58 -1.70
C ARG A 218 -3.78 17.91 -3.06
N VAL A 219 -3.47 18.69 -4.09
CA VAL A 219 -3.08 18.17 -5.41
C VAL A 219 -1.76 17.39 -5.31
N HIS A 220 -0.79 17.92 -4.58
CA HIS A 220 0.49 17.26 -4.33
C HIS A 220 0.29 15.92 -3.59
N ASP A 221 -0.49 15.94 -2.52
CA ASP A 221 -0.82 14.73 -1.75
C ASP A 221 -1.55 13.67 -2.61
N LEU A 222 -2.45 14.10 -3.51
CA LEU A 222 -3.11 13.21 -4.47
C LEU A 222 -2.09 12.55 -5.40
N VAL A 223 -1.17 13.35 -5.97
CA VAL A 223 -0.16 12.84 -6.91
C VAL A 223 0.75 11.82 -6.23
N ARG A 224 1.32 12.15 -5.08
CA ARG A 224 2.23 11.26 -4.35
C ARG A 224 1.51 10.05 -3.74
N GLY A 225 0.26 10.21 -3.26
CA GLY A 225 -0.53 9.13 -2.67
C GLY A 225 -1.02 8.10 -3.68
N LEU A 226 -1.16 8.47 -4.94
CA LEU A 226 -1.55 7.56 -6.02
C LEU A 226 -0.37 7.07 -6.88
N ASN A 227 0.85 7.40 -6.54
CA ASN A 227 2.05 6.92 -7.22
C ASN A 227 2.59 5.66 -6.49
N PRO A 228 2.84 4.54 -7.20
CA PRO A 228 2.89 4.38 -8.67
C PRO A 228 1.55 4.03 -9.33
N TRP A 229 0.53 3.67 -8.58
CA TRP A 229 -0.76 3.25 -9.12
C TRP A 229 -1.92 3.83 -8.32
N PRO A 230 -2.99 4.29 -8.99
CA PRO A 230 -3.24 4.30 -10.45
C PRO A 230 -2.53 5.43 -11.19
N SER A 231 -1.85 6.34 -10.52
CA SER A 231 -1.31 7.62 -10.91
C SER A 231 -2.38 8.70 -11.04
N ALA A 232 -2.09 9.90 -10.58
CA ALA A 232 -2.92 11.07 -10.86
C ALA A 232 -2.83 11.45 -12.34
N PHE A 233 -3.86 12.10 -12.86
CA PHE A 233 -3.91 12.50 -14.25
C PHE A 233 -4.77 13.75 -14.46
N PHE A 234 -4.51 14.44 -15.55
CA PHE A 234 -5.25 15.58 -16.07
C PHE A 234 -5.34 15.51 -17.59
N THR A 235 -6.10 16.40 -18.21
CA THR A 235 -6.21 16.53 -19.67
C THR A 235 -5.59 17.85 -20.13
N LEU A 236 -4.70 17.79 -21.10
CA LEU A 236 -4.10 18.94 -21.77
C LEU A 236 -4.36 18.80 -23.28
N GLU A 237 -5.02 19.79 -23.89
CA GLU A 237 -5.38 19.81 -25.32
C GLU A 237 -6.07 18.50 -25.78
N GLY A 238 -6.99 17.99 -24.96
CA GLY A 238 -7.74 16.78 -25.24
C GLY A 238 -6.95 15.47 -25.07
N LYS A 239 -5.67 15.53 -24.64
CA LYS A 239 -4.83 14.35 -24.38
C LYS A 239 -4.66 14.13 -22.89
N ARG A 240 -4.74 12.88 -22.47
CA ARG A 240 -4.51 12.50 -21.07
C ARG A 240 -3.03 12.54 -20.73
N MET A 241 -2.73 13.22 -19.64
CA MET A 241 -1.39 13.33 -19.08
C MET A 241 -1.38 12.71 -17.68
N LYS A 242 -0.51 11.74 -17.41
CA LYS A 242 -0.27 11.28 -16.03
C LYS A 242 0.73 12.19 -15.36
N LEU A 243 0.52 12.41 -14.08
CA LEU A 243 1.39 13.21 -13.23
C LEU A 243 1.96 12.31 -12.14
N HIS A 244 3.28 12.21 -12.08
CA HIS A 244 3.97 11.28 -11.20
C HIS A 244 4.68 11.96 -10.03
N ARG A 245 5.23 13.17 -10.26
CA ARG A 245 5.88 13.97 -9.22
C ARG A 245 5.56 15.44 -9.41
N THR A 246 5.33 16.10 -8.28
CA THR A 246 5.07 17.55 -8.21
C THR A 246 5.88 18.18 -7.10
N LYS A 247 5.91 19.51 -7.08
CA LYS A 247 6.40 20.32 -5.96
C LYS A 247 5.44 21.47 -5.75
N VAL A 248 5.05 21.72 -4.51
CA VAL A 248 4.24 22.89 -4.15
C VAL A 248 5.11 24.16 -4.28
N VAL A 249 4.56 25.19 -4.91
CA VAL A 249 5.21 26.50 -5.10
C VAL A 249 4.19 27.61 -4.96
N VAL A 250 4.66 28.78 -4.55
CA VAL A 250 3.81 29.96 -4.55
C VAL A 250 3.46 30.31 -5.99
N GLY A 251 2.17 30.42 -6.29
CA GLY A 251 1.66 30.75 -7.63
C GLY A 251 0.36 31.55 -7.53
N LYS A 252 0.06 32.33 -8.55
CA LYS A 252 -1.18 33.10 -8.67
C LYS A 252 -1.72 32.95 -10.08
N GLY A 253 -2.96 32.57 -10.20
CA GLY A 253 -3.68 32.37 -11.45
C GLY A 253 -5.01 31.69 -11.19
N GLU A 254 -5.80 31.48 -12.23
CA GLU A 254 -7.02 30.70 -12.13
C GLU A 254 -6.70 29.19 -11.98
N PRO A 255 -7.50 28.42 -11.23
CA PRO A 255 -7.33 26.98 -11.14
C PRO A 255 -7.26 26.32 -12.52
N GLY A 256 -6.24 25.46 -12.72
CA GLY A 256 -5.97 24.81 -14.00
C GLY A 256 -5.14 25.66 -14.99
N GLU A 257 -4.87 26.94 -14.72
CA GLU A 257 -4.05 27.78 -15.58
C GLU A 257 -2.58 27.33 -15.56
N ILE A 258 -2.00 27.13 -16.74
CA ILE A 258 -0.59 26.76 -16.87
C ILE A 258 0.29 28.01 -16.72
N ALA A 259 1.30 27.90 -15.90
CA ALA A 259 2.32 28.90 -15.66
C ALA A 259 3.74 28.30 -15.82
N VAL A 260 4.73 29.15 -16.01
CA VAL A 260 6.15 28.78 -15.92
C VAL A 260 6.72 29.45 -14.68
N ILE A 261 7.10 28.65 -13.69
CA ILE A 261 7.65 29.14 -12.41
C ILE A 261 9.03 28.53 -12.22
N GLY A 262 10.06 29.36 -12.11
CA GLY A 262 11.44 28.87 -11.97
C GLY A 262 11.96 28.03 -13.14
N GLY A 263 11.42 28.25 -14.37
CA GLY A 263 11.78 27.47 -15.56
C GLY A 263 11.09 26.10 -15.69
N GLU A 264 10.24 25.73 -14.75
CA GLU A 264 9.46 24.49 -14.77
C GLU A 264 7.99 24.77 -15.09
N MET A 265 7.35 23.81 -15.75
CA MET A 265 5.91 23.84 -15.97
C MET A 265 5.18 23.75 -14.63
N ALA A 266 4.25 24.66 -14.38
CA ALA A 266 3.42 24.67 -13.20
C ALA A 266 1.95 24.80 -13.58
N VAL A 267 1.05 24.35 -12.69
CA VAL A 267 -0.40 24.55 -12.82
C VAL A 267 -0.88 25.23 -11.55
N CYS A 268 -1.63 26.32 -11.73
CA CYS A 268 -2.28 27.05 -10.63
C CYS A 268 -3.40 26.19 -10.04
N CYS A 269 -3.51 26.20 -8.73
CA CYS A 269 -4.49 25.50 -7.94
C CYS A 269 -5.47 26.50 -7.30
N GLY A 270 -6.43 26.02 -6.52
CA GLY A 270 -7.33 26.91 -5.75
C GLY A 270 -6.56 27.83 -4.80
N GLU A 271 -5.45 27.37 -4.27
CA GLU A 271 -4.45 28.14 -3.54
C GLU A 271 -3.07 27.66 -3.98
N ASN A 272 -2.14 28.58 -4.26
CA ASN A 272 -0.79 28.28 -4.74
C ASN A 272 -0.76 27.57 -6.11
N ALA A 273 0.33 26.87 -6.41
CA ALA A 273 0.52 26.11 -7.65
C ALA A 273 1.36 24.85 -7.41
N VAL A 274 1.29 23.89 -8.31
CA VAL A 274 2.20 22.75 -8.32
C VAL A 274 3.07 22.77 -9.58
N GLN A 275 4.38 22.65 -9.39
CA GLN A 275 5.32 22.35 -10.48
C GLN A 275 5.16 20.89 -10.89
N LEU A 276 5.11 20.63 -12.20
CA LEU A 276 4.99 19.31 -12.79
C LEU A 276 6.39 18.73 -13.02
N ILE A 277 6.94 18.06 -12.01
CA ILE A 277 8.33 17.57 -12.03
C ILE A 277 8.46 16.37 -12.98
N GLU A 278 7.55 15.39 -12.87
CA GLU A 278 7.55 14.22 -13.75
C GLU A 278 6.15 13.96 -14.28
N ILE A 279 6.02 14.00 -15.60
CA ILE A 279 4.77 13.74 -16.33
C ILE A 279 4.93 12.59 -17.32
N GLN A 280 3.81 12.07 -17.78
CA GLN A 280 3.78 11.06 -18.83
C GLN A 280 2.61 11.33 -19.78
N PRO A 281 2.89 11.80 -21.01
CA PRO A 281 1.88 11.94 -22.06
C PRO A 281 1.24 10.58 -22.37
N GLU A 282 0.00 10.61 -22.85
CA GLU A 282 -0.67 9.42 -23.36
C GLU A 282 0.17 8.73 -24.44
N ASN A 283 0.37 7.42 -24.30
CA ASN A 283 1.23 6.60 -25.15
C ASN A 283 2.72 7.02 -25.18
N GLY A 284 3.13 7.97 -24.33
CA GLY A 284 4.50 8.47 -24.22
C GLY A 284 5.31 7.81 -23.11
N LYS A 285 6.56 8.26 -22.97
CA LYS A 285 7.44 7.91 -21.85
C LYS A 285 7.34 8.97 -20.76
N ARG A 286 7.71 8.62 -19.54
CA ARG A 286 7.92 9.58 -18.47
C ARG A 286 9.01 10.57 -18.86
N MET A 287 8.80 11.84 -18.56
CA MET A 287 9.73 12.95 -18.82
C MET A 287 9.53 14.06 -17.80
N ARG A 288 10.47 15.00 -17.73
CA ARG A 288 10.30 16.21 -16.93
C ARG A 288 9.29 17.15 -17.58
N GLY A 289 8.56 17.91 -16.76
CA GLY A 289 7.64 18.94 -17.27
C GLY A 289 8.36 20.01 -18.10
N SER A 290 9.57 20.42 -17.72
CA SER A 290 10.42 21.34 -18.49
C SER A 290 10.85 20.79 -19.86
N ASP A 291 11.06 19.47 -19.98
CA ASP A 291 11.39 18.85 -21.27
C ASP A 291 10.19 18.86 -22.21
N TYR A 292 8.99 18.65 -21.66
CA TYR A 292 7.75 18.73 -22.40
C TYR A 292 7.53 20.13 -22.98
N LEU A 293 7.74 21.19 -22.16
CA LEU A 293 7.62 22.59 -22.58
C LEU A 293 8.57 22.96 -23.73
N ARG A 294 9.78 22.38 -23.77
CA ARG A 294 10.74 22.65 -24.87
C ARG A 294 10.28 22.10 -26.23
N GLY A 295 9.49 21.03 -26.20
CA GLY A 295 8.98 20.40 -27.42
C GLY A 295 7.56 20.80 -27.81
N HIS A 296 6.84 21.53 -26.94
CA HIS A 296 5.43 21.88 -27.14
C HIS A 296 5.21 23.33 -26.74
N ALA A 297 4.89 24.17 -27.72
CA ALA A 297 4.47 25.54 -27.43
C ALA A 297 3.09 25.50 -26.76
N ILE A 298 3.04 25.88 -25.48
CA ILE A 298 1.79 26.01 -24.74
C ILE A 298 1.36 27.47 -24.83
N GLU A 299 0.12 27.72 -25.26
CA GLU A 299 -0.43 29.06 -25.30
C GLU A 299 -0.45 29.71 -23.91
N ALA A 300 -0.19 31.03 -23.86
CA ALA A 300 -0.27 31.77 -22.61
C ALA A 300 -1.68 31.61 -22.01
N LYS A 301 -1.76 31.23 -20.73
CA LYS A 301 -3.00 30.96 -20.00
C LYS A 301 -3.80 29.73 -20.49
N ALA A 302 -3.17 28.80 -21.21
CA ALA A 302 -3.78 27.51 -21.47
C ALA A 302 -4.24 26.86 -20.15
N LYS A 303 -5.38 26.19 -20.17
CA LYS A 303 -5.93 25.50 -19.00
C LYS A 303 -5.93 24.01 -19.21
N VAL A 304 -5.56 23.31 -18.15
CA VAL A 304 -5.75 21.85 -18.01
C VAL A 304 -7.12 21.54 -17.40
N GLN A 305 -7.63 20.34 -17.70
CA GLN A 305 -8.89 19.82 -17.18
C GLN A 305 -8.66 18.56 -16.37
#